data_5bb566625bcedc7247b4fa0913c3dbc7
#
_entry.id   5bb566625bcedc7247b4fa0913c3dbc7
#
_cell.length_a   1.000
_cell.length_b   1.000
_cell.length_c   1.000
_cell.angle_alpha   90.00
_cell.angle_beta   90.00
_cell.angle_gamma   90.00
#
_symmetry.space_group_name_H-M   'P 1'
#
loop_
_entity.id
_entity.type
_entity.pdbx_description
1 polymer ?
#
loop_
_entity_poly.entity_id
_entity_poly.type
_entity_poly.pdbx_seq_one_letter_code
_entity_poly.pdbx_strand_id
1 'polypeptide(L)'
;MDSTLKPTAVLMSGRLAGIVVAFSIPIVLARTLDQSAFGTYKQLFLIYATLYGIAQLGMAESLFYFLPADPAKAGRYTLNSLLVLAAAGAFCFFALWAGRDRVAAWFGNGDLAAGLPWIGLYLGLMLASTPLEIVQVARNRFARAAWTYAASDLARTALCLLPVLLSRSLRGVLIGGAAFALLRFGAVIRILSTEFGHEPRPDPSLLRTQLAYAMPFQLAVLLEILQANLHQYAVSLRFDPATFAIYSVGCLQVPLVDLLAGTSCNVMMVKMGEDLRTGRGEAAVAAWHATVRKLALAFFPLVAILLVNARDLIVFLFTARYLESVPIFMVWTASFLLMTLPVDGVLRVHADTRFLFLLGAVKLLIIGATVGWFLGRFQLLGGVFVSLLAVLVGKSLALFRVKRHLKVTWSGLMPWSSLAATLLSALAAALPALLVKDTLALPPVASMLVSGVVYLLAYAALAGGFIDSGLRRRLVSILEAQR
;
A
#
# COMPACT_ATOMS: atom_id res chain seq x y z
N MET A 1 -14.81 -2.12 26.56
CA MET A 1 -14.47 -1.91 25.15
C MET A 1 -13.77 -0.57 24.85
N ASP A 2 -13.69 0.36 25.80
CA ASP A 2 -13.14 1.73 25.53
C ASP A 2 -11.64 1.90 25.71
N SER A 3 -10.91 0.95 26.26
CA SER A 3 -9.47 1.12 26.55
C SER A 3 -8.55 1.03 25.33
N THR A 4 -8.99 0.40 24.24
CA THR A 4 -8.18 0.20 23.03
C THR A 4 -8.48 1.20 21.91
N LEU A 5 -9.65 1.84 21.91
CA LEU A 5 -10.07 2.74 20.84
C LEU A 5 -9.22 4.03 20.78
N LYS A 6 -8.99 4.68 21.94
CA LYS A 6 -8.19 5.91 22.01
C LYS A 6 -6.74 5.70 21.52
N PRO A 7 -5.99 4.69 21.99
CA PRO A 7 -4.64 4.42 21.50
C PRO A 7 -4.59 4.12 19.99
N THR A 8 -5.56 3.35 19.50
CA THR A 8 -5.65 3.03 18.06
C THR A 8 -5.93 4.27 17.23
N ALA A 9 -6.85 5.12 17.64
CA ALA A 9 -7.17 6.37 16.95
C ALA A 9 -5.97 7.33 16.89
N VAL A 10 -5.22 7.47 17.99
CA VAL A 10 -4.00 8.29 18.06
C VAL A 10 -2.93 7.74 17.11
N LEU A 11 -2.70 6.44 17.10
CA LEU A 11 -1.72 5.81 16.20
C LEU A 11 -2.12 5.98 14.73
N MET A 12 -3.42 5.80 14.42
CA MET A 12 -3.93 5.95 13.06
C MET A 12 -3.86 7.40 12.58
N SER A 13 -4.16 8.39 13.43
CA SER A 13 -4.08 9.81 13.05
C SER A 13 -2.65 10.23 12.69
N GLY A 14 -1.66 9.79 13.48
CA GLY A 14 -0.25 10.04 13.19
C GLY A 14 0.20 9.38 11.87
N ARG A 15 -0.23 8.15 11.61
CA ARG A 15 0.05 7.46 10.33
C ARG A 15 -0.61 8.14 9.13
N LEU A 16 -1.88 8.53 9.25
CA LEU A 16 -2.59 9.22 8.17
C LEU A 16 -1.94 10.55 7.82
N ALA A 17 -1.59 11.35 8.82
CA ALA A 17 -0.87 12.60 8.60
C ALA A 17 0.47 12.36 7.87
N GLY A 18 1.24 11.37 8.30
CA GLY A 18 2.49 10.98 7.66
C GLY A 18 2.30 10.54 6.21
N ILE A 19 1.30 9.71 5.92
CA ILE A 19 0.97 9.24 4.57
C ILE A 19 0.63 10.41 3.63
N VAL A 20 -0.20 11.35 4.08
CA VAL A 20 -0.59 12.53 3.28
C VAL A 20 0.64 13.38 2.96
N VAL A 21 1.49 13.62 3.94
CA VAL A 21 2.73 14.39 3.75
C VAL A 21 3.68 13.65 2.79
N ALA A 22 3.90 12.36 2.99
CA ALA A 22 4.78 11.55 2.15
C ALA A 22 4.28 11.42 0.69
N PHE A 23 2.97 11.44 0.49
CA PHE A 23 2.36 11.41 -0.85
C PHE A 23 2.67 12.66 -1.68
N SER A 24 3.05 13.77 -1.04
CA SER A 24 3.50 14.97 -1.74
C SER A 24 4.83 14.80 -2.47
N ILE A 25 5.70 13.87 -2.02
CA ILE A 25 7.04 13.68 -2.61
C ILE A 25 6.94 13.38 -4.12
N PRO A 26 6.30 12.30 -4.59
CA PRO A 26 6.24 12.02 -6.03
C PRO A 26 5.53 13.11 -6.82
N ILE A 27 4.57 13.83 -6.23
CA ILE A 27 3.86 14.93 -6.88
C ILE A 27 4.82 16.09 -7.15
N VAL A 28 5.55 16.55 -6.14
CA VAL A 28 6.52 17.64 -6.27
C VAL A 28 7.65 17.25 -7.23
N LEU A 29 8.15 16.02 -7.13
CA LEU A 29 9.22 15.53 -8.02
C LEU A 29 8.80 15.49 -9.49
N ALA A 30 7.59 15.03 -9.79
CA ALA A 30 7.08 15.00 -11.16
C ALA A 30 6.88 16.41 -11.76
N ARG A 31 6.72 17.42 -10.91
CA ARG A 31 6.60 18.83 -11.33
C ARG A 31 7.93 19.55 -11.48
N THR A 32 8.95 19.13 -10.71
CA THR A 32 10.26 19.82 -10.65
C THR A 32 11.31 19.17 -11.53
N LEU A 33 11.26 17.87 -11.71
CA LEU A 33 12.16 17.09 -12.56
C LEU A 33 11.59 16.96 -13.98
N ASP A 34 12.45 16.69 -14.95
CA ASP A 34 12.02 16.21 -16.26
C ASP A 34 11.51 14.75 -16.16
N GLN A 35 10.85 14.27 -17.21
CA GLN A 35 10.24 12.94 -17.21
C GLN A 35 11.27 11.81 -17.07
N SER A 36 12.46 11.97 -17.67
CA SER A 36 13.51 10.96 -17.60
C SER A 36 14.10 10.86 -16.20
N ALA A 37 14.43 11.99 -15.57
CA ALA A 37 14.93 12.02 -14.19
C ALA A 37 13.87 11.51 -13.19
N PHE A 38 12.59 11.85 -13.39
CA PHE A 38 11.51 11.31 -12.57
C PHE A 38 11.32 9.80 -12.79
N GLY A 39 11.47 9.33 -14.03
CA GLY A 39 11.46 7.89 -14.35
C GLY A 39 12.60 7.14 -13.67
N THR A 40 13.81 7.69 -13.72
CA THR A 40 14.99 7.15 -13.02
C THR A 40 14.75 7.11 -11.50
N TYR A 41 14.17 8.16 -10.91
CA TYR A 41 13.71 8.14 -9.52
C TYR A 41 12.76 6.97 -9.25
N LYS A 42 11.77 6.76 -10.11
CA LYS A 42 10.79 5.67 -9.97
C LYS A 42 11.44 4.29 -10.09
N GLN A 43 12.40 4.11 -11.00
CA GLN A 43 13.19 2.88 -11.13
C GLN A 43 14.00 2.59 -9.86
N LEU A 44 14.69 3.60 -9.31
CA LEU A 44 15.44 3.48 -8.06
C LEU A 44 14.54 3.10 -6.89
N PHE A 45 13.37 3.74 -6.78
CA PHE A 45 12.43 3.43 -5.70
C PHE A 45 11.68 2.11 -5.89
N LEU A 46 11.52 1.61 -7.13
CA LEU A 46 11.04 0.25 -7.40
C LEU A 46 12.04 -0.79 -6.88
N ILE A 47 13.34 -0.60 -7.15
CA ILE A 47 14.42 -1.45 -6.62
C ILE A 47 14.43 -1.38 -5.08
N TYR A 48 14.37 -0.17 -4.52
CA TYR A 48 14.29 0.05 -3.08
C TYR A 48 13.12 -0.71 -2.45
N ALA A 49 11.90 -0.51 -2.94
CA ALA A 49 10.70 -1.12 -2.36
C ALA A 49 10.75 -2.64 -2.38
N THR A 50 11.25 -3.21 -3.47
CA THR A 50 11.41 -4.66 -3.63
C THR A 50 12.44 -5.21 -2.65
N LEU A 51 13.64 -4.64 -2.63
CA LEU A 51 14.72 -5.10 -1.74
C LEU A 51 14.40 -4.83 -0.26
N TYR A 52 13.77 -3.70 0.06
CA TYR A 52 13.33 -3.38 1.42
C TYR A 52 12.36 -4.45 1.95
N GLY A 53 11.36 -4.82 1.16
CA GLY A 53 10.41 -5.85 1.59
C GLY A 53 11.02 -7.25 1.70
N ILE A 54 11.96 -7.61 0.81
CA ILE A 54 12.66 -8.90 0.86
C ILE A 54 13.64 -8.97 2.04
N ALA A 55 14.43 -7.92 2.24
CA ALA A 55 15.54 -7.90 3.20
C ALA A 55 15.10 -7.70 4.66
N GLN A 56 13.82 -7.42 4.92
CA GLN A 56 13.28 -7.38 6.29
C GLN A 56 13.34 -8.74 7.00
N LEU A 57 13.30 -9.86 6.26
CA LEU A 57 13.37 -11.23 6.78
C LEU A 57 12.34 -11.51 7.90
N GLY A 58 11.29 -10.70 8.02
CA GLY A 58 10.29 -10.75 9.10
C GLY A 58 10.83 -10.43 10.50
N MET A 59 12.09 -9.98 10.59
CA MET A 59 12.76 -9.76 11.87
C MET A 59 12.12 -8.64 12.69
N ALA A 60 11.69 -7.57 12.03
CA ALA A 60 11.04 -6.46 12.69
C ALA A 60 9.66 -6.86 13.23
N GLU A 61 8.85 -7.56 12.43
CA GLU A 61 7.53 -8.04 12.81
C GLU A 61 7.58 -9.07 13.93
N SER A 62 8.65 -9.87 14.03
CA SER A 62 8.85 -10.83 15.10
C SER A 62 8.84 -10.18 16.49
N LEU A 63 9.24 -8.91 16.58
CA LEU A 63 9.26 -8.15 17.83
C LEU A 63 7.85 -7.95 18.42
N PHE A 64 6.79 -7.90 17.60
CA PHE A 64 5.42 -7.85 18.12
C PHE A 64 5.04 -9.07 18.95
N TYR A 65 5.64 -10.23 18.65
CA TYR A 65 5.42 -11.46 19.40
C TYR A 65 6.38 -11.57 20.59
N PHE A 66 7.69 -11.40 20.37
CA PHE A 66 8.70 -11.71 21.39
C PHE A 66 8.80 -10.65 22.48
N LEU A 67 8.57 -9.37 22.20
CA LEU A 67 8.71 -8.32 23.22
C LEU A 67 7.65 -8.43 24.33
N PRO A 68 6.36 -8.64 24.01
CA PRO A 68 5.35 -8.86 25.05
C PRO A 68 5.48 -10.23 25.74
N ALA A 69 5.95 -11.26 25.02
CA ALA A 69 6.05 -12.63 25.57
C ALA A 69 7.18 -12.79 26.59
N ASP A 70 8.32 -12.10 26.38
CA ASP A 70 9.48 -12.14 27.30
C ASP A 70 10.08 -10.75 27.46
N PRO A 71 9.47 -9.89 28.31
CA PRO A 71 9.95 -8.51 28.52
C PRO A 71 11.37 -8.43 29.09
N ALA A 72 11.83 -9.46 29.83
CA ALA A 72 13.17 -9.49 30.42
C ALA A 72 14.28 -9.60 29.34
N LYS A 73 13.97 -10.24 28.22
CA LYS A 73 14.91 -10.38 27.09
C LYS A 73 14.62 -9.43 25.92
N ALA A 74 13.70 -8.47 26.10
CA ALA A 74 13.28 -7.55 25.04
C ALA A 74 14.44 -6.81 24.38
N GLY A 75 15.44 -6.36 25.15
CA GLY A 75 16.64 -5.72 24.63
C GLY A 75 17.47 -6.62 23.71
N ARG A 76 17.62 -7.92 24.05
CA ARG A 76 18.36 -8.90 23.26
C ARG A 76 17.63 -9.19 21.94
N TYR A 77 16.30 -9.39 21.98
CA TYR A 77 15.48 -9.57 20.76
C TYR A 77 15.57 -8.35 19.83
N THR A 78 15.51 -7.15 20.40
CA THR A 78 15.63 -5.90 19.62
C THR A 78 17.03 -5.75 19.01
N LEU A 79 18.09 -6.04 19.77
CA LEU A 79 19.46 -5.98 19.26
C LEU A 79 19.69 -7.03 18.16
N ASN A 80 19.23 -8.27 18.34
CA ASN A 80 19.31 -9.29 17.31
C ASN A 80 18.63 -8.83 16.00
N SER A 81 17.42 -8.27 16.10
CA SER A 81 16.70 -7.74 14.95
C SER A 81 17.46 -6.59 14.27
N LEU A 82 18.00 -5.66 15.07
CA LEU A 82 18.80 -4.54 14.57
C LEU A 82 20.04 -5.03 13.81
N LEU A 83 20.78 -5.99 14.38
CA LEU A 83 22.01 -6.54 13.77
C LEU A 83 21.72 -7.27 12.46
N VAL A 84 20.67 -8.10 12.42
CA VAL A 84 20.27 -8.81 11.19
C VAL A 84 19.85 -7.84 10.11
N LEU A 85 19.01 -6.85 10.46
CA LEU A 85 18.53 -5.84 9.50
C LEU A 85 19.68 -4.93 9.03
N ALA A 86 20.61 -4.58 9.91
CA ALA A 86 21.81 -3.83 9.52
C ALA A 86 22.73 -4.64 8.60
N ALA A 87 22.93 -5.94 8.89
CA ALA A 87 23.71 -6.83 8.04
C ALA A 87 23.04 -7.03 6.66
N ALA A 88 21.72 -7.27 6.62
CA ALA A 88 20.96 -7.37 5.38
C ALA A 88 21.01 -6.05 4.59
N GLY A 89 20.90 -4.92 5.28
CA GLY A 89 21.05 -3.60 4.68
C GLY A 89 22.43 -3.33 4.11
N ALA A 90 23.49 -3.68 4.84
CA ALA A 90 24.87 -3.60 4.35
C ALA A 90 25.08 -4.50 3.12
N PHE A 91 24.57 -5.73 3.16
CA PHE A 91 24.60 -6.62 2.00
C PHE A 91 23.93 -6.01 0.77
N CYS A 92 22.71 -5.46 0.93
CA CYS A 92 22.01 -4.79 -0.17
C CYS A 92 22.80 -3.58 -0.69
N PHE A 93 23.37 -2.77 0.20
CA PHE A 93 24.20 -1.62 -0.18
C PHE A 93 25.38 -2.05 -1.04
N PHE A 94 26.18 -3.02 -0.57
CA PHE A 94 27.34 -3.50 -1.32
C PHE A 94 26.97 -4.20 -2.63
N ALA A 95 25.87 -4.96 -2.64
CA ALA A 95 25.35 -5.59 -3.85
C ALA A 95 24.94 -4.57 -4.91
N LEU A 96 24.23 -3.50 -4.51
CA LEU A 96 23.83 -2.42 -5.41
C LEU A 96 25.03 -1.57 -5.84
N TRP A 97 25.98 -1.31 -4.95
CA TRP A 97 27.19 -0.56 -5.27
C TRP A 97 28.10 -1.32 -6.26
N ALA A 98 28.34 -2.61 -6.02
CA ALA A 98 29.17 -3.45 -6.89
C ALA A 98 28.48 -3.81 -8.21
N GLY A 99 27.14 -4.00 -8.16
CA GLY A 99 26.33 -4.36 -9.33
C GLY A 99 25.78 -3.19 -10.14
N ARG A 100 26.09 -1.94 -9.77
CA ARG A 100 25.46 -0.72 -10.32
C ARG A 100 25.48 -0.64 -11.85
N ASP A 101 26.61 -0.96 -12.46
CA ASP A 101 26.77 -0.86 -13.92
C ASP A 101 25.98 -1.94 -14.65
N ARG A 102 25.91 -3.17 -14.07
CA ARG A 102 25.11 -4.26 -14.62
C ARG A 102 23.60 -3.96 -14.51
N VAL A 103 23.17 -3.47 -13.35
CA VAL A 103 21.76 -3.09 -13.15
C VAL A 103 21.39 -1.96 -14.10
N ALA A 104 22.21 -0.93 -14.23
CA ALA A 104 22.00 0.17 -15.17
C ALA A 104 21.89 -0.33 -16.62
N ALA A 105 22.75 -1.27 -17.02
CA ALA A 105 22.70 -1.90 -18.34
C ALA A 105 21.42 -2.72 -18.55
N TRP A 106 20.95 -3.49 -17.56
CA TRP A 106 19.70 -4.23 -17.65
C TRP A 106 18.48 -3.34 -17.85
N PHE A 107 18.45 -2.18 -17.17
CA PHE A 107 17.37 -1.20 -17.29
C PHE A 107 17.53 -0.27 -18.51
N GLY A 108 18.62 -0.38 -19.26
CA GLY A 108 18.91 0.54 -20.36
C GLY A 108 19.03 2.02 -19.91
N ASN A 109 19.40 2.26 -18.65
CA ASN A 109 19.44 3.59 -18.05
C ASN A 109 20.76 3.83 -17.30
N GLY A 110 21.68 4.54 -17.93
CA GLY A 110 23.00 4.86 -17.36
C GLY A 110 22.94 5.68 -16.08
N ASP A 111 21.93 6.53 -15.90
CA ASP A 111 21.78 7.39 -14.72
C ASP A 111 21.52 6.59 -13.45
N LEU A 112 21.01 5.34 -13.58
CA LEU A 112 20.86 4.45 -12.44
C LEU A 112 22.19 4.13 -11.76
N ALA A 113 23.28 3.99 -12.51
CA ALA A 113 24.58 3.64 -11.95
C ALA A 113 25.06 4.67 -10.91
N ALA A 114 24.78 5.95 -11.13
CA ALA A 114 25.08 7.01 -10.18
C ALA A 114 24.12 7.05 -8.98
N GLY A 115 22.86 6.62 -9.17
CA GLY A 115 21.82 6.62 -8.14
C GLY A 115 21.83 5.41 -7.20
N LEU A 116 22.24 4.23 -7.71
CA LEU A 116 22.18 2.96 -6.96
C LEU A 116 22.97 2.94 -5.65
N PRO A 117 24.17 3.54 -5.53
CA PRO A 117 24.86 3.62 -4.24
C PRO A 117 24.09 4.42 -3.20
N TRP A 118 23.47 5.53 -3.60
CA TRP A 118 22.67 6.37 -2.71
C TRP A 118 21.41 5.67 -2.22
N ILE A 119 20.69 5.01 -3.14
CA ILE A 119 19.49 4.26 -2.77
C ILE A 119 19.85 3.02 -1.94
N GLY A 120 21.01 2.40 -2.18
CA GLY A 120 21.53 1.30 -1.35
C GLY A 120 21.84 1.76 0.07
N LEU A 121 22.49 2.91 0.25
CA LEU A 121 22.74 3.52 1.56
C LEU A 121 21.42 3.85 2.27
N TYR A 122 20.49 4.49 1.56
CA TYR A 122 19.15 4.78 2.07
C TYR A 122 18.44 3.50 2.53
N LEU A 123 18.46 2.46 1.70
CA LEU A 123 17.88 1.14 2.00
C LEU A 123 18.47 0.51 3.26
N GLY A 124 19.80 0.48 3.38
CA GLY A 124 20.48 -0.15 4.50
C GLY A 124 20.15 0.53 5.83
N LEU A 125 20.18 1.86 5.86
CA LEU A 125 19.85 2.64 7.04
C LEU A 125 18.35 2.56 7.41
N MET A 126 17.48 2.51 6.41
CA MET A 126 16.03 2.35 6.63
C MET A 126 15.69 0.96 7.18
N LEU A 127 16.32 -0.11 6.68
CA LEU A 127 16.18 -1.47 7.23
C LEU A 127 16.59 -1.51 8.70
N ALA A 128 17.77 -1.01 9.02
CA ALA A 128 18.26 -0.95 10.40
C ALA A 128 17.37 -0.08 11.31
N SER A 129 16.60 0.85 10.74
CA SER A 129 15.71 1.74 11.48
C SER A 129 14.29 1.17 11.70
N THR A 130 13.94 0.04 11.08
CA THR A 130 12.60 -0.54 11.14
C THR A 130 12.11 -0.91 12.55
N PRO A 131 12.97 -1.38 13.50
CA PRO A 131 12.51 -1.76 14.84
C PRO A 131 11.94 -0.62 15.68
N LEU A 132 12.21 0.63 15.36
CA LEU A 132 11.93 1.78 16.21
C LEU A 132 10.46 1.88 16.65
N GLU A 133 9.55 2.00 15.69
CA GLU A 133 8.13 2.16 15.98
C GLU A 133 7.51 0.85 16.48
N ILE A 134 8.02 -0.28 16.00
CA ILE A 134 7.55 -1.61 16.41
C ILE A 134 7.81 -1.82 17.89
N VAL A 135 9.01 -1.48 18.39
CA VAL A 135 9.35 -1.55 19.82
C VAL A 135 8.43 -0.66 20.65
N GLN A 136 8.15 0.56 20.18
CA GLN A 136 7.26 1.49 20.89
C GLN A 136 5.83 0.96 20.97
N VAL A 137 5.30 0.42 19.85
CA VAL A 137 3.95 -0.19 19.78
C VAL A 137 3.88 -1.45 20.65
N ALA A 138 4.86 -2.35 20.55
CA ALA A 138 4.92 -3.58 21.34
C ALA A 138 5.00 -3.33 22.86
N ARG A 139 5.49 -2.15 23.26
CA ARG A 139 5.53 -1.67 24.65
C ARG A 139 4.33 -0.79 25.02
N ASN A 140 3.26 -0.79 24.23
CA ASN A 140 2.04 0.00 24.45
C ASN A 140 2.26 1.53 24.49
N ARG A 141 3.37 2.04 23.90
CA ARG A 141 3.65 3.48 23.84
C ARG A 141 3.10 4.10 22.55
N PHE A 142 1.81 3.95 22.33
CA PHE A 142 1.13 4.31 21.08
C PHE A 142 1.28 5.79 20.70
N ALA A 143 1.16 6.70 21.67
CA ALA A 143 1.34 8.12 21.40
C ALA A 143 2.76 8.46 20.92
N ARG A 144 3.80 7.87 21.55
CA ARG A 144 5.19 8.05 21.12
C ARG A 144 5.42 7.48 19.74
N ALA A 145 4.87 6.28 19.43
CA ALA A 145 4.96 5.70 18.11
C ALA A 145 4.28 6.58 17.05
N ALA A 146 3.09 7.13 17.32
CA ALA A 146 2.38 8.04 16.42
C ALA A 146 3.19 9.30 16.10
N TRP A 147 3.78 9.93 17.11
CA TRP A 147 4.67 11.08 16.94
C TRP A 147 5.94 10.74 16.17
N THR A 148 6.53 9.56 16.41
CA THR A 148 7.72 9.10 15.69
C THR A 148 7.41 8.88 14.22
N TYR A 149 6.25 8.27 13.87
CA TYR A 149 5.80 8.14 12.47
C TYR A 149 5.63 9.51 11.83
N ALA A 150 4.85 10.41 12.45
CA ALA A 150 4.55 11.72 11.87
C ALA A 150 5.81 12.58 11.70
N ALA A 151 6.67 12.66 12.73
CA ALA A 151 7.91 13.41 12.68
C ALA A 151 8.88 12.82 11.63
N SER A 152 8.96 11.50 11.54
CA SER A 152 9.80 10.81 10.57
C SER A 152 9.35 11.09 9.12
N ASP A 153 8.05 11.01 8.84
CA ASP A 153 7.53 11.27 7.51
C ASP A 153 7.65 12.76 7.12
N LEU A 154 7.45 13.67 8.07
CA LEU A 154 7.67 15.10 7.86
C LEU A 154 9.15 15.40 7.57
N ALA A 155 10.06 14.86 8.39
CA ALA A 155 11.51 15.04 8.19
C ALA A 155 11.97 14.44 6.85
N ARG A 156 11.47 13.25 6.49
CA ARG A 156 11.75 12.63 5.19
C ARG A 156 11.30 13.52 4.05
N THR A 157 10.08 14.01 4.11
CA THR A 157 9.52 14.87 3.07
C THR A 157 10.32 16.16 2.95
N ALA A 158 10.61 16.82 4.05
CA ALA A 158 11.40 18.06 4.05
C ALA A 158 12.81 17.83 3.47
N LEU A 159 13.53 16.83 3.96
CA LEU A 159 14.91 16.54 3.53
C LEU A 159 14.98 16.01 2.08
N CYS A 160 13.95 15.33 1.57
CA CYS A 160 13.90 14.95 0.17
C CYS A 160 13.53 16.13 -0.75
N LEU A 161 12.57 16.97 -0.34
CA LEU A 161 12.04 18.02 -1.22
C LEU A 161 12.88 19.30 -1.21
N LEU A 162 13.40 19.75 -0.07
CA LEU A 162 14.18 20.99 -0.01
C LEU A 162 15.38 21.01 -0.96
N PRO A 163 16.24 19.97 -1.03
CA PRO A 163 17.35 19.96 -1.99
C PRO A 163 16.88 19.96 -3.45
N VAL A 164 15.75 19.33 -3.74
CA VAL A 164 15.20 19.29 -5.11
C VAL A 164 14.65 20.64 -5.53
N LEU A 165 13.94 21.32 -4.65
CA LEU A 165 13.41 22.67 -4.93
C LEU A 165 14.53 23.67 -5.23
N LEU A 166 15.71 23.47 -4.62
CA LEU A 166 16.88 24.31 -4.84
C LEU A 166 17.69 23.91 -6.09
N SER A 167 17.95 22.61 -6.27
CA SER A 167 18.85 22.11 -7.32
C SER A 167 18.15 21.61 -8.58
N ARG A 168 16.83 21.33 -8.51
CA ARG A 168 16.01 20.71 -9.57
C ARG A 168 16.64 19.45 -10.15
N SER A 169 17.34 18.68 -9.31
CA SER A 169 18.09 17.49 -9.74
C SER A 169 17.69 16.26 -8.95
N LEU A 170 17.74 15.10 -9.61
CA LEU A 170 17.56 13.78 -8.97
C LEU A 170 18.57 13.56 -7.85
N ARG A 171 19.82 14.04 -8.02
CA ARG A 171 20.88 13.93 -7.02
C ARG A 171 20.48 14.60 -5.69
N GLY A 172 19.75 15.72 -5.75
CA GLY A 172 19.22 16.39 -4.55
C GLY A 172 18.29 15.49 -3.74
N VAL A 173 17.36 14.77 -4.40
CA VAL A 173 16.48 13.79 -3.73
C VAL A 173 17.28 12.72 -3.02
N LEU A 174 18.28 12.14 -3.71
CA LEU A 174 19.05 11.01 -3.21
C LEU A 174 19.92 11.41 -2.01
N ILE A 175 20.56 12.57 -2.07
CA ILE A 175 21.34 13.13 -0.94
C ILE A 175 20.41 13.44 0.24
N GLY A 176 19.28 14.10 -0.01
CA GLY A 176 18.29 14.40 1.03
C GLY A 176 17.72 13.14 1.68
N GLY A 177 17.42 12.13 0.88
CA GLY A 177 17.00 10.81 1.39
C GLY A 177 18.08 10.14 2.25
N ALA A 178 19.33 10.13 1.81
CA ALA A 178 20.44 9.58 2.59
C ALA A 178 20.66 10.35 3.90
N ALA A 179 20.59 11.69 3.88
CA ALA A 179 20.67 12.52 5.08
C ALA A 179 19.54 12.21 6.07
N PHE A 180 18.29 12.06 5.56
CA PHE A 180 17.18 11.63 6.38
C PHE A 180 17.42 10.26 7.03
N ALA A 181 17.86 9.28 6.24
CA ALA A 181 18.09 7.92 6.72
C ALA A 181 19.19 7.87 7.80
N LEU A 182 20.25 8.67 7.64
CA LEU A 182 21.31 8.83 8.65
C LEU A 182 20.77 9.43 9.96
N LEU A 183 20.02 10.52 9.88
CA LEU A 183 19.38 11.15 11.04
C LEU A 183 18.43 10.20 11.74
N ARG A 184 17.60 9.49 10.98
CA ARG A 184 16.68 8.49 11.50
C ARG A 184 17.42 7.36 12.20
N PHE A 185 18.47 6.81 11.58
CA PHE A 185 19.28 5.75 12.19
C PHE A 185 19.94 6.21 13.49
N GLY A 186 20.50 7.42 13.51
CA GLY A 186 21.03 8.04 14.74
C GLY A 186 19.97 8.15 15.85
N ALA A 187 18.75 8.58 15.50
CA ALA A 187 17.63 8.64 16.43
C ALA A 187 17.24 7.24 16.96
N VAL A 188 17.24 6.23 16.10
CA VAL A 188 16.98 4.83 16.48
C VAL A 188 18.00 4.34 17.52
N ILE A 189 19.29 4.50 17.24
CA ILE A 189 20.35 4.09 18.16
C ILE A 189 20.18 4.79 19.51
N ARG A 190 19.96 6.11 19.50
CA ARG A 190 19.74 6.88 20.74
C ARG A 190 18.52 6.40 21.52
N ILE A 191 17.37 6.21 20.85
CA ILE A 191 16.13 5.80 21.50
C ILE A 191 16.25 4.38 22.06
N LEU A 192 16.81 3.44 21.28
CA LEU A 192 16.97 2.07 21.74
C LEU A 192 18.00 1.93 22.85
N SER A 193 19.10 2.69 22.81
CA SER A 193 20.10 2.70 23.90
C SER A 193 19.53 3.25 25.21
N THR A 194 18.68 4.28 25.15
CA THR A 194 18.00 4.82 26.35
C THR A 194 16.92 3.88 26.87
N GLU A 195 16.30 3.09 25.98
CA GLU A 195 15.20 2.18 26.33
C GLU A 195 15.68 0.88 26.97
N PHE A 196 16.79 0.32 26.49
CA PHE A 196 17.30 -1.00 26.91
C PHE A 196 18.63 -0.93 27.67
N GLY A 197 19.17 0.28 27.90
CA GLY A 197 20.47 0.47 28.51
C GLY A 197 21.64 0.15 27.58
N HIS A 198 22.86 0.13 28.13
CA HIS A 198 24.09 0.01 27.33
C HIS A 198 24.58 -1.43 27.13
N GLU A 199 23.87 -2.44 27.63
CA GLU A 199 24.36 -3.84 27.62
C GLU A 199 23.40 -4.94 27.12
N PRO A 200 22.57 -4.74 26.09
CA PRO A 200 22.03 -5.92 25.45
C PRO A 200 23.15 -6.62 24.67
N ARG A 201 23.52 -7.82 25.04
CA ARG A 201 24.46 -8.64 24.24
C ARG A 201 23.66 -9.42 23.21
N PRO A 202 24.19 -9.61 21.97
CA PRO A 202 23.55 -10.46 20.99
C PRO A 202 23.46 -11.91 21.53
N ASP A 203 22.30 -12.54 21.31
CA ASP A 203 22.06 -13.90 21.79
C ASP A 203 21.69 -14.79 20.59
N PRO A 204 22.65 -15.64 20.12
CA PRO A 204 22.44 -16.50 18.95
C PRO A 204 21.28 -17.51 19.14
N SER A 205 21.00 -17.95 20.37
CA SER A 205 19.92 -18.88 20.63
C SER A 205 18.55 -18.23 20.41
N LEU A 206 18.40 -17.00 20.91
CA LEU A 206 17.19 -16.19 20.68
C LEU A 206 17.06 -15.80 19.21
N LEU A 207 18.18 -15.49 18.54
CA LEU A 207 18.19 -15.18 17.11
C LEU A 207 17.65 -16.35 16.27
N ARG A 208 18.11 -17.58 16.56
CA ARG A 208 17.63 -18.78 15.87
C ARG A 208 16.10 -18.94 16.06
N THR A 209 15.61 -18.69 17.25
CA THR A 209 14.17 -18.77 17.57
C THR A 209 13.39 -17.69 16.81
N GLN A 210 13.89 -16.45 16.75
CA GLN A 210 13.28 -15.36 15.98
C GLN A 210 13.23 -15.68 14.48
N LEU A 211 14.34 -16.15 13.90
CA LEU A 211 14.40 -16.51 12.48
C LEU A 211 13.46 -17.67 12.15
N ALA A 212 13.41 -18.71 12.99
CA ALA A 212 12.50 -19.84 12.80
C ALA A 212 11.01 -19.40 12.80
N TYR A 213 10.68 -18.41 13.62
CA TYR A 213 9.34 -17.81 13.67
C TYR A 213 9.07 -16.91 12.44
N ALA A 214 10.04 -16.09 12.04
CA ALA A 214 9.86 -15.06 11.04
C ALA A 214 9.89 -15.59 9.58
N MET A 215 10.75 -16.58 9.30
CA MET A 215 10.99 -17.08 7.94
C MET A 215 9.75 -17.60 7.19
N PRO A 216 8.86 -18.42 7.80
CA PRO A 216 7.66 -18.89 7.10
C PRO A 216 6.74 -17.74 6.66
N PHE A 217 6.60 -16.71 7.50
CA PHE A 217 5.83 -15.51 7.19
C PHE A 217 6.49 -14.70 6.07
N GLN A 218 7.81 -14.51 6.13
CA GLN A 218 8.57 -13.74 5.14
C GLN A 218 8.50 -14.36 3.74
N LEU A 219 8.46 -15.70 3.61
CA LEU A 219 8.30 -16.34 2.31
C LEU A 219 6.96 -15.99 1.63
N ALA A 220 5.90 -15.86 2.40
CA ALA A 220 4.60 -15.42 1.85
C ALA A 220 4.65 -13.95 1.41
N VAL A 221 5.28 -13.09 2.22
CA VAL A 221 5.48 -11.66 1.89
C VAL A 221 6.37 -11.50 0.65
N LEU A 222 7.42 -12.31 0.51
CA LEU A 222 8.30 -12.32 -0.69
C LEU A 222 7.49 -12.55 -1.96
N LEU A 223 6.62 -13.56 -1.95
CA LEU A 223 5.79 -13.88 -3.11
C LEU A 223 4.82 -12.73 -3.47
N GLU A 224 4.26 -12.08 -2.44
CA GLU A 224 3.38 -10.92 -2.61
C GLU A 224 4.12 -9.72 -3.22
N ILE A 225 5.34 -9.42 -2.75
CA ILE A 225 6.18 -8.33 -3.26
C ILE A 225 6.57 -8.56 -4.72
N LEU A 226 7.01 -9.78 -5.05
CA LEU A 226 7.38 -10.12 -6.43
C LEU A 226 6.17 -9.96 -7.36
N GLN A 227 5.01 -10.47 -6.95
CA GLN A 227 3.77 -10.36 -7.72
C GLN A 227 3.33 -8.90 -7.92
N ALA A 228 3.43 -8.07 -6.88
CA ALA A 228 3.02 -6.66 -6.95
C ALA A 228 3.94 -5.82 -7.86
N ASN A 229 5.23 -6.15 -7.93
CA ASN A 229 6.22 -5.33 -8.63
C ASN A 229 6.60 -5.86 -10.02
N LEU A 230 6.32 -7.14 -10.34
CA LEU A 230 6.79 -7.77 -11.58
C LEU A 230 6.38 -7.01 -12.85
N HIS A 231 5.14 -6.52 -12.92
CA HIS A 231 4.66 -5.75 -14.07
C HIS A 231 5.43 -4.43 -14.24
N GLN A 232 5.82 -3.78 -13.13
CA GLN A 232 6.59 -2.54 -13.17
C GLN A 232 8.03 -2.82 -13.65
N TYR A 233 8.65 -3.91 -13.19
CA TYR A 233 9.95 -4.35 -13.71
C TYR A 233 9.87 -4.65 -15.21
N ALA A 234 8.86 -5.37 -15.67
CA ALA A 234 8.70 -5.70 -17.08
C ALA A 234 8.59 -4.45 -17.97
N VAL A 235 7.83 -3.44 -17.51
CA VAL A 235 7.73 -2.15 -18.23
C VAL A 235 9.05 -1.39 -18.16
N SER A 236 9.68 -1.34 -16.98
CA SER A 236 10.92 -0.59 -16.76
C SER A 236 12.12 -1.17 -17.52
N LEU A 237 12.14 -2.48 -17.78
CA LEU A 237 13.18 -3.15 -18.57
C LEU A 237 12.96 -3.04 -20.08
N ARG A 238 11.75 -2.72 -20.53
CA ARG A 238 11.39 -2.68 -21.95
C ARG A 238 11.35 -1.27 -22.52
N PHE A 239 11.03 -0.27 -21.71
CA PHE A 239 10.83 1.10 -22.11
C PHE A 239 11.84 2.03 -21.44
N ASP A 240 12.07 3.17 -22.06
CA ASP A 240 12.94 4.23 -21.52
C ASP A 240 12.40 4.82 -20.21
N PRO A 241 13.25 5.52 -19.42
CA PRO A 241 12.84 6.06 -18.14
C PRO A 241 11.68 7.06 -18.20
N ALA A 242 11.59 7.89 -19.26
CA ALA A 242 10.50 8.85 -19.40
C ALA A 242 9.15 8.13 -19.61
N THR A 243 9.13 7.11 -20.44
CA THR A 243 7.98 6.23 -20.67
C THR A 243 7.60 5.47 -19.39
N PHE A 244 8.59 5.00 -18.62
CA PHE A 244 8.33 4.38 -17.31
C PHE A 244 7.76 5.37 -16.29
N ALA A 245 8.15 6.66 -16.36
CA ALA A 245 7.53 7.70 -15.53
C ALA A 245 6.03 7.82 -15.79
N ILE A 246 5.61 7.85 -17.07
CA ILE A 246 4.22 7.89 -17.50
C ILE A 246 3.46 6.66 -16.94
N TYR A 247 4.03 5.48 -17.09
CA TYR A 247 3.46 4.25 -16.54
C TYR A 247 3.29 4.29 -15.02
N SER A 248 4.32 4.72 -14.30
CA SER A 248 4.32 4.83 -12.84
C SER A 248 3.27 5.81 -12.31
N VAL A 249 3.04 6.92 -13.03
CA VAL A 249 1.98 7.88 -12.71
C VAL A 249 0.61 7.25 -12.94
N GLY A 250 0.45 6.52 -14.04
CA GLY A 250 -0.80 5.80 -14.31
C GLY A 250 -1.14 4.73 -13.27
N CYS A 251 -0.14 4.05 -12.71
CA CYS A 251 -0.30 3.08 -11.62
C CYS A 251 -0.32 3.73 -10.23
N LEU A 252 -0.90 4.94 -10.11
CA LEU A 252 -0.99 5.68 -8.86
C LEU A 252 -1.71 4.87 -7.79
N GLN A 253 -1.02 4.60 -6.69
CA GLN A 253 -1.63 3.99 -5.51
C GLN A 253 -2.39 5.06 -4.71
N VAL A 254 -3.61 4.74 -4.32
CA VAL A 254 -4.44 5.59 -3.45
C VAL A 254 -4.42 5.00 -2.04
N PRO A 255 -3.64 5.56 -1.10
CA PRO A 255 -3.43 4.94 0.22
C PRO A 255 -4.72 4.68 1.01
N LEU A 256 -5.76 5.47 0.76
CA LEU A 256 -7.07 5.30 1.37
C LEU A 256 -7.72 3.97 1.01
N VAL A 257 -7.48 3.46 -0.21
CA VAL A 257 -8.03 2.17 -0.69
C VAL A 257 -7.46 1.02 0.15
N ASP A 258 -6.15 0.96 0.30
CA ASP A 258 -5.48 -0.11 1.07
C ASP A 258 -5.86 -0.05 2.56
N LEU A 259 -5.93 1.16 3.11
CA LEU A 259 -6.33 1.37 4.51
C LEU A 259 -7.76 0.88 4.78
N LEU A 260 -8.72 1.24 3.92
CA LEU A 260 -10.13 0.83 4.06
C LEU A 260 -10.30 -0.67 3.84
N ALA A 261 -9.66 -1.23 2.81
CA ALA A 261 -9.72 -2.66 2.52
C ALA A 261 -9.12 -3.48 3.67
N GLY A 262 -7.91 -3.11 4.12
CA GLY A 262 -7.19 -3.82 5.17
C GLY A 262 -7.90 -3.77 6.52
N THR A 263 -8.33 -2.58 6.96
CA THR A 263 -9.06 -2.44 8.24
C THR A 263 -10.39 -3.21 8.24
N SER A 264 -11.16 -3.11 7.15
CA SER A 264 -12.44 -3.83 7.02
C SER A 264 -12.23 -5.35 7.00
N CYS A 265 -11.20 -5.82 6.31
CA CYS A 265 -10.82 -7.24 6.27
C CYS A 265 -10.44 -7.75 7.66
N ASN A 266 -9.62 -7.01 8.42
CA ASN A 266 -9.21 -7.41 9.76
C ASN A 266 -10.40 -7.51 10.73
N VAL A 267 -11.32 -6.53 10.72
CA VAL A 267 -12.54 -6.57 11.54
C VAL A 267 -13.43 -7.76 11.16
N MET A 268 -13.58 -8.03 9.86
CA MET A 268 -14.30 -9.21 9.38
C MET A 268 -13.68 -10.50 9.88
N MET A 269 -12.34 -10.63 9.81
CA MET A 269 -11.64 -11.85 10.25
C MET A 269 -11.87 -12.15 11.73
N VAL A 270 -11.77 -11.12 12.59
CA VAL A 270 -12.00 -11.28 14.04
C VAL A 270 -13.42 -11.77 14.30
N LYS A 271 -14.42 -11.08 13.73
CA LYS A 271 -15.83 -11.43 13.91
C LYS A 271 -16.16 -12.82 13.34
N MET A 272 -15.73 -13.11 12.13
CA MET A 272 -15.94 -14.39 11.46
C MET A 272 -15.27 -15.54 12.25
N GLY A 273 -14.06 -15.33 12.76
CA GLY A 273 -13.35 -16.31 13.57
C GLY A 273 -14.08 -16.64 14.87
N GLU A 274 -14.68 -15.63 15.53
CA GLU A 274 -15.51 -15.84 16.71
C GLU A 274 -16.81 -16.61 16.39
N ASP A 275 -17.51 -16.20 15.32
CA ASP A 275 -18.75 -16.83 14.89
C ASP A 275 -18.54 -18.31 14.50
N LEU A 276 -17.45 -18.63 13.80
CA LEU A 276 -17.10 -20.01 13.44
C LEU A 276 -16.74 -20.87 14.67
N ARG A 277 -16.00 -20.32 15.65
CA ARG A 277 -15.68 -21.04 16.89
C ARG A 277 -16.93 -21.37 17.72
N THR A 278 -17.96 -20.53 17.63
CA THR A 278 -19.24 -20.74 18.33
C THR A 278 -20.27 -21.51 17.50
N GLY A 279 -19.89 -22.07 16.36
CA GLY A 279 -20.77 -22.85 15.47
C GLY A 279 -21.80 -22.02 14.69
N ARG A 280 -21.68 -20.69 14.68
CA ARG A 280 -22.63 -19.77 14.02
C ARG A 280 -22.24 -19.50 12.56
N GLY A 281 -22.29 -20.52 11.72
CA GLY A 281 -21.89 -20.42 10.31
C GLY A 281 -22.65 -19.35 9.52
N GLU A 282 -23.96 -19.18 9.75
CA GLU A 282 -24.78 -18.14 9.12
C GLU A 282 -24.33 -16.71 9.51
N ALA A 283 -23.91 -16.50 10.74
CA ALA A 283 -23.35 -15.22 11.21
C ALA A 283 -22.02 -14.91 10.52
N ALA A 284 -21.21 -15.92 10.26
CA ALA A 284 -19.97 -15.77 9.49
C ALA A 284 -20.24 -15.34 8.04
N VAL A 285 -21.26 -15.92 7.38
CA VAL A 285 -21.72 -15.47 6.04
C VAL A 285 -22.26 -14.05 6.08
N ALA A 286 -23.04 -13.72 7.11
CA ALA A 286 -23.56 -12.36 7.31
C ALA A 286 -22.42 -11.32 7.50
N ALA A 287 -21.36 -11.68 8.23
CA ALA A 287 -20.18 -10.84 8.39
C ALA A 287 -19.43 -10.61 7.06
N TRP A 288 -19.33 -11.64 6.21
CA TRP A 288 -18.81 -11.53 4.84
C TRP A 288 -19.65 -10.57 4.01
N HIS A 289 -20.97 -10.78 3.92
CA HIS A 289 -21.88 -9.90 3.17
C HIS A 289 -21.86 -8.45 3.65
N ALA A 290 -21.84 -8.24 4.96
CA ALA A 290 -21.76 -6.90 5.55
C ALA A 290 -20.47 -6.18 5.16
N THR A 291 -19.35 -6.89 5.15
CA THR A 291 -18.05 -6.32 4.77
C THR A 291 -17.99 -6.01 3.27
N VAL A 292 -18.44 -6.93 2.42
CA VAL A 292 -18.52 -6.71 0.97
C VAL A 292 -19.40 -5.49 0.64
N ARG A 293 -20.58 -5.36 1.28
CA ARG A 293 -21.47 -4.19 1.11
C ARG A 293 -20.81 -2.88 1.53
N LYS A 294 -20.13 -2.85 2.69
CA LYS A 294 -19.44 -1.64 3.16
C LYS A 294 -18.32 -1.22 2.24
N LEU A 295 -17.51 -2.18 1.77
CA LEU A 295 -16.44 -1.91 0.81
C LEU A 295 -16.98 -1.45 -0.54
N ALA A 296 -18.07 -2.05 -1.04
CA ALA A 296 -18.73 -1.61 -2.27
C ALA A 296 -19.27 -0.17 -2.16
N LEU A 297 -19.92 0.17 -1.03
CA LEU A 297 -20.41 1.53 -0.75
C LEU A 297 -19.28 2.57 -0.75
N ALA A 298 -18.05 2.18 -0.39
CA ALA A 298 -16.90 3.07 -0.41
C ALA A 298 -16.20 3.09 -1.77
N PHE A 299 -15.94 1.92 -2.36
CA PHE A 299 -15.07 1.82 -3.54
C PHE A 299 -15.78 2.07 -4.87
N PHE A 300 -17.05 1.71 -5.02
CA PHE A 300 -17.75 1.97 -6.27
C PHE A 300 -17.86 3.47 -6.56
N PRO A 301 -18.31 4.32 -5.61
CA PRO A 301 -18.32 5.76 -5.85
C PRO A 301 -16.92 6.37 -5.93
N LEU A 302 -15.94 5.86 -5.15
CA LEU A 302 -14.57 6.33 -5.23
C LEU A 302 -13.98 6.08 -6.62
N VAL A 303 -14.17 4.88 -7.17
CA VAL A 303 -13.69 4.55 -8.52
C VAL A 303 -14.40 5.42 -9.56
N ALA A 304 -15.73 5.57 -9.48
CA ALA A 304 -16.47 6.37 -10.44
C ALA A 304 -16.04 7.85 -10.45
N ILE A 305 -15.87 8.48 -9.28
CA ILE A 305 -15.41 9.88 -9.21
C ILE A 305 -13.96 10.05 -9.70
N LEU A 306 -13.08 9.07 -9.44
CA LEU A 306 -11.72 9.08 -9.95
C LEU A 306 -11.69 8.92 -11.48
N LEU A 307 -12.57 8.09 -12.05
CA LEU A 307 -12.68 7.92 -13.50
C LEU A 307 -13.22 9.19 -14.17
N VAL A 308 -14.27 9.80 -13.62
CA VAL A 308 -14.84 11.07 -14.11
C VAL A 308 -13.77 12.17 -14.13
N ASN A 309 -12.93 12.21 -13.12
CA ASN A 309 -11.90 13.25 -12.96
C ASN A 309 -10.49 12.81 -13.35
N ALA A 310 -10.32 11.66 -14.02
CA ALA A 310 -9.01 11.06 -14.27
C ALA A 310 -8.02 12.03 -14.96
N ARG A 311 -8.48 12.72 -16.02
CA ARG A 311 -7.65 13.69 -16.76
C ARG A 311 -7.25 14.88 -15.88
N ASP A 312 -8.23 15.51 -15.22
CA ASP A 312 -8.00 16.71 -14.42
C ASP A 312 -7.12 16.40 -13.21
N LEU A 313 -7.34 15.22 -12.59
CA LEU A 313 -6.54 14.74 -11.46
C LEU A 313 -5.08 14.53 -11.85
N ILE A 314 -4.82 13.87 -12.97
CA ILE A 314 -3.45 13.66 -13.47
C ILE A 314 -2.78 14.98 -13.79
N VAL A 315 -3.45 15.89 -14.49
CA VAL A 315 -2.90 17.22 -14.82
C VAL A 315 -2.69 18.05 -13.54
N PHE A 316 -3.63 18.00 -12.60
CA PHE A 316 -3.53 18.70 -11.33
C PHE A 316 -2.37 18.17 -10.47
N LEU A 317 -2.18 16.86 -10.36
CA LEU A 317 -1.11 16.29 -9.52
C LEU A 317 0.25 16.32 -10.23
N PHE A 318 0.32 15.93 -11.51
CA PHE A 318 1.56 15.62 -12.22
C PHE A 318 1.86 16.51 -13.42
N THR A 319 0.99 17.42 -13.80
CA THR A 319 1.05 18.30 -14.98
C THR A 319 0.60 17.63 -16.29
N ALA A 320 0.39 18.47 -17.33
CA ALA A 320 -0.02 18.03 -18.66
C ALA A 320 0.99 17.09 -19.37
N ARG A 321 2.25 17.09 -18.93
CA ARG A 321 3.31 16.19 -19.46
C ARG A 321 2.96 14.70 -19.28
N TYR A 322 2.08 14.37 -18.33
CA TYR A 322 1.70 13.01 -18.00
C TYR A 322 0.31 12.62 -18.51
N LEU A 323 -0.25 13.33 -19.48
CA LEU A 323 -1.58 13.02 -20.05
C LEU A 323 -1.68 11.59 -20.60
N GLU A 324 -0.60 11.04 -21.14
CA GLU A 324 -0.55 9.66 -21.63
C GLU A 324 -0.72 8.61 -20.53
N SER A 325 -0.57 8.99 -19.26
CA SER A 325 -0.86 8.11 -18.12
C SER A 325 -2.35 7.95 -17.82
N VAL A 326 -3.22 8.81 -18.38
CA VAL A 326 -4.66 8.80 -18.08
C VAL A 326 -5.33 7.46 -18.41
N PRO A 327 -5.16 6.84 -19.59
CA PRO A 327 -5.74 5.55 -19.87
C PRO A 327 -5.24 4.45 -18.92
N ILE A 328 -3.96 4.49 -18.55
CA ILE A 328 -3.34 3.57 -17.59
C ILE A 328 -3.99 3.73 -16.23
N PHE A 329 -4.14 4.99 -15.77
CA PHE A 329 -4.78 5.34 -14.50
C PHE A 329 -6.24 4.88 -14.44
N MET A 330 -6.99 5.02 -15.55
CA MET A 330 -8.38 4.57 -15.61
C MET A 330 -8.51 3.06 -15.42
N VAL A 331 -7.69 2.27 -16.12
CA VAL A 331 -7.70 0.80 -16.00
C VAL A 331 -7.20 0.37 -14.61
N TRP A 332 -6.14 1.02 -14.11
CA TRP A 332 -5.62 0.76 -12.77
C TRP A 332 -6.65 1.05 -11.67
N THR A 333 -7.32 2.20 -11.76
CA THR A 333 -8.37 2.60 -10.82
C THR A 333 -9.57 1.66 -10.87
N ALA A 334 -9.96 1.18 -12.07
CA ALA A 334 -11.03 0.19 -12.21
C ALA A 334 -10.72 -1.12 -11.46
N SER A 335 -9.42 -1.49 -11.32
CA SER A 335 -9.03 -2.67 -10.54
C SER A 335 -9.37 -2.56 -9.05
N PHE A 336 -9.54 -1.35 -8.49
CA PHE A 336 -9.94 -1.14 -7.09
C PHE A 336 -11.35 -1.68 -6.80
N LEU A 337 -12.20 -1.86 -7.83
CA LEU A 337 -13.48 -2.57 -7.67
C LEU A 337 -13.28 -3.98 -7.11
N LEU A 338 -12.17 -4.65 -7.42
CA LEU A 338 -11.86 -5.99 -6.93
C LEU A 338 -11.42 -5.99 -5.45
N MET A 339 -11.08 -4.83 -4.88
CA MET A 339 -10.78 -4.69 -3.45
C MET A 339 -12.05 -4.79 -2.57
N THR A 340 -13.25 -4.73 -3.17
CA THR A 340 -14.52 -5.01 -2.47
C THR A 340 -14.63 -6.46 -2.00
N LEU A 341 -13.76 -7.36 -2.51
CA LEU A 341 -13.77 -8.79 -2.26
C LEU A 341 -12.61 -9.18 -1.31
N PRO A 342 -12.77 -9.13 0.03
CA PRO A 342 -11.73 -9.46 0.99
C PRO A 342 -11.58 -10.99 1.16
N VAL A 343 -11.43 -11.72 0.04
CA VAL A 343 -11.34 -13.19 -0.01
C VAL A 343 -10.20 -13.76 0.81
N ASP A 344 -9.07 -13.03 0.88
CA ASP A 344 -7.89 -13.45 1.62
C ASP A 344 -8.17 -13.57 3.12
N GLY A 345 -9.04 -12.69 3.67
CA GLY A 345 -9.49 -12.75 5.06
C GLY A 345 -10.25 -14.03 5.39
N VAL A 346 -11.17 -14.45 4.51
CA VAL A 346 -11.92 -15.69 4.71
C VAL A 346 -10.98 -16.90 4.69
N LEU A 347 -10.04 -16.95 3.74
CA LEU A 347 -9.07 -18.04 3.64
C LEU A 347 -8.16 -18.10 4.88
N ARG A 348 -7.73 -16.96 5.41
CA ARG A 348 -6.92 -16.88 6.66
C ARG A 348 -7.69 -17.38 7.87
N VAL A 349 -8.96 -17.01 8.02
CA VAL A 349 -9.80 -17.49 9.15
C VAL A 349 -9.98 -19.01 9.12
N HIS A 350 -10.02 -19.60 7.91
CA HIS A 350 -10.09 -21.07 7.74
C HIS A 350 -8.71 -21.75 7.72
N ALA A 351 -7.62 -21.03 8.08
CA ALA A 351 -6.26 -21.54 8.07
C ALA A 351 -5.80 -22.13 6.72
N ASP A 352 -6.41 -21.70 5.60
CA ASP A 352 -6.11 -22.19 4.24
C ASP A 352 -4.90 -21.47 3.62
N THR A 353 -3.80 -21.42 4.39
CA THR A 353 -2.58 -20.70 4.03
C THR A 353 -1.86 -21.31 2.83
N ARG A 354 -1.96 -22.64 2.65
CA ARG A 354 -1.38 -23.32 1.48
C ARG A 354 -2.04 -22.86 0.19
N PHE A 355 -3.36 -22.66 0.21
CA PHE A 355 -4.08 -22.18 -0.94
C PHE A 355 -3.78 -20.69 -1.24
N LEU A 356 -3.60 -19.86 -0.21
CA LEU A 356 -3.13 -18.48 -0.38
C LEU A 356 -1.76 -18.42 -1.05
N PHE A 357 -0.83 -19.27 -0.64
CA PHE A 357 0.49 -19.38 -1.28
C PHE A 357 0.36 -19.81 -2.75
N LEU A 358 -0.47 -20.82 -3.03
CA LEU A 358 -0.75 -21.28 -4.40
C LEU A 358 -1.35 -20.16 -5.26
N LEU A 359 -2.30 -19.38 -4.73
CA LEU A 359 -2.87 -18.22 -5.44
C LEU A 359 -1.81 -17.18 -5.80
N GLY A 360 -0.90 -16.90 -4.87
CA GLY A 360 0.24 -16.03 -5.11
C GLY A 360 1.14 -16.55 -6.24
N ALA A 361 1.48 -17.84 -6.20
CA ALA A 361 2.28 -18.49 -7.22
C ALA A 361 1.60 -18.48 -8.61
N VAL A 362 0.30 -18.77 -8.66
CA VAL A 362 -0.49 -18.71 -9.90
C VAL A 362 -0.51 -17.32 -10.50
N LYS A 363 -0.73 -16.27 -9.68
CA LYS A 363 -0.72 -14.88 -10.16
C LYS A 363 0.67 -14.48 -10.69
N LEU A 364 1.73 -14.86 -9.98
CA LEU A 364 3.10 -14.60 -10.41
C LEU A 364 3.41 -15.31 -11.74
N LEU A 365 2.98 -16.56 -11.88
CA LEU A 365 3.16 -17.34 -13.11
C LEU A 365 2.39 -16.73 -14.29
N ILE A 366 1.15 -16.28 -14.08
CA ILE A 366 0.36 -15.60 -15.12
C ILE A 366 1.09 -14.35 -15.58
N ILE A 367 1.53 -13.47 -14.64
CA ILE A 367 2.25 -12.25 -15.01
C ILE A 367 3.54 -12.62 -15.75
N GLY A 368 4.37 -13.51 -15.21
CA GLY A 368 5.66 -13.88 -15.80
C GLY A 368 5.53 -14.49 -17.20
N ALA A 369 4.54 -15.36 -17.40
CA ALA A 369 4.35 -16.04 -18.68
C ALA A 369 3.73 -15.14 -19.78
N THR A 370 2.92 -14.15 -19.39
CA THR A 370 2.11 -13.41 -20.37
C THR A 370 2.51 -11.93 -20.52
N VAL A 371 3.30 -11.37 -19.61
CA VAL A 371 3.67 -9.93 -19.62
C VAL A 371 4.34 -9.51 -20.92
N GLY A 372 5.23 -10.35 -21.49
CA GLY A 372 5.91 -10.06 -22.76
C GLY A 372 4.94 -9.92 -23.92
N TRP A 373 3.93 -10.80 -24.01
CA TRP A 373 2.89 -10.75 -25.04
C TRP A 373 2.00 -9.50 -24.88
N PHE A 374 1.56 -9.22 -23.63
CA PHE A 374 0.72 -8.05 -23.35
C PHE A 374 1.45 -6.73 -23.66
N LEU A 375 2.73 -6.60 -23.27
CA LEU A 375 3.52 -5.43 -23.59
C LEU A 375 3.80 -5.30 -25.09
N GLY A 376 3.95 -6.41 -25.81
CA GLY A 376 4.09 -6.42 -27.27
C GLY A 376 2.83 -5.93 -27.99
N ARG A 377 1.64 -6.29 -27.49
CA ARG A 377 0.36 -6.02 -28.15
C ARG A 377 -0.28 -4.69 -27.73
N PHE A 378 -0.15 -4.31 -26.45
CA PHE A 378 -0.86 -3.18 -25.86
C PHE A 378 0.09 -2.10 -25.31
N GLN A 379 1.38 -2.21 -25.56
CA GLN A 379 2.39 -1.27 -25.07
C GLN A 379 2.27 -1.08 -23.54
N LEU A 380 2.27 0.16 -23.04
CA LEU A 380 2.17 0.47 -21.61
C LEU A 380 0.90 -0.10 -20.95
N LEU A 381 -0.23 -0.05 -21.61
CA LEU A 381 -1.48 -0.64 -21.09
C LEU A 381 -1.36 -2.15 -20.86
N GLY A 382 -0.48 -2.83 -21.59
CA GLY A 382 -0.22 -4.26 -21.40
C GLY A 382 0.25 -4.60 -20.00
N GLY A 383 1.05 -3.75 -19.37
CA GLY A 383 1.50 -3.95 -17.99
C GLY A 383 0.36 -3.93 -16.97
N VAL A 384 -0.63 -3.07 -17.16
CA VAL A 384 -1.82 -3.01 -16.29
C VAL A 384 -2.79 -4.15 -16.61
N PHE A 385 -3.00 -4.47 -17.88
CA PHE A 385 -3.88 -5.56 -18.28
C PHE A 385 -3.42 -6.92 -17.75
N VAL A 386 -2.13 -7.21 -17.78
CA VAL A 386 -1.61 -8.48 -17.22
C VAL A 386 -1.78 -8.54 -15.72
N SER A 387 -1.57 -7.42 -15.00
CA SER A 387 -1.82 -7.34 -13.55
C SER A 387 -3.29 -7.55 -13.24
N LEU A 388 -4.19 -6.88 -13.97
CA LEU A 388 -5.63 -7.03 -13.81
C LEU A 388 -6.08 -8.46 -14.07
N LEU A 389 -5.57 -9.10 -15.15
CA LEU A 389 -5.85 -10.51 -15.46
C LEU A 389 -5.44 -11.44 -14.31
N ALA A 390 -4.22 -11.24 -13.78
CA ALA A 390 -3.72 -12.06 -12.67
C ALA A 390 -4.57 -11.89 -11.41
N VAL A 391 -4.98 -10.64 -11.09
CA VAL A 391 -5.88 -10.36 -9.95
C VAL A 391 -7.27 -10.97 -10.20
N LEU A 392 -7.84 -10.83 -11.39
CA LEU A 392 -9.14 -11.41 -11.74
C LEU A 392 -9.14 -12.93 -11.59
N VAL A 393 -8.14 -13.62 -12.17
CA VAL A 393 -8.00 -15.07 -12.05
C VAL A 393 -7.81 -15.47 -10.57
N GLY A 394 -6.92 -14.77 -9.84
CA GLY A 394 -6.69 -15.04 -8.43
C GLY A 394 -7.95 -14.86 -7.58
N LYS A 395 -8.69 -13.77 -7.76
CA LYS A 395 -9.95 -13.52 -7.04
C LYS A 395 -11.03 -14.53 -7.42
N SER A 396 -11.13 -14.93 -8.69
CA SER A 396 -12.07 -15.95 -9.14
C SER A 396 -11.79 -17.30 -8.47
N LEU A 397 -10.54 -17.77 -8.49
CA LEU A 397 -10.13 -19.00 -7.81
C LEU A 397 -10.38 -18.93 -6.30
N ALA A 398 -10.08 -17.78 -5.69
CA ALA A 398 -10.35 -17.56 -4.28
C ALA A 398 -11.84 -17.61 -3.95
N LEU A 399 -12.72 -17.04 -4.79
CA LEU A 399 -14.17 -17.11 -4.62
C LEU A 399 -14.71 -18.53 -4.68
N PHE A 400 -14.19 -19.40 -5.58
CA PHE A 400 -14.55 -20.82 -5.59
C PHE A 400 -14.21 -21.48 -4.24
N ARG A 401 -13.07 -21.13 -3.65
CA ARG A 401 -12.64 -21.69 -2.38
C ARG A 401 -13.45 -21.13 -1.21
N VAL A 402 -13.71 -19.81 -1.19
CA VAL A 402 -14.57 -19.12 -0.21
C VAL A 402 -15.97 -19.73 -0.20
N LYS A 403 -16.58 -19.95 -1.37
CA LYS A 403 -17.87 -20.62 -1.50
C LYS A 403 -17.90 -21.97 -0.78
N ARG A 404 -16.83 -22.78 -0.91
CA ARG A 404 -16.72 -24.10 -0.25
C ARG A 404 -16.59 -23.94 1.27
N HIS A 405 -15.78 -23.01 1.76
CA HIS A 405 -15.61 -22.75 3.18
C HIS A 405 -16.89 -22.26 3.85
N LEU A 406 -17.57 -21.32 3.20
CA LEU A 406 -18.84 -20.76 3.70
C LEU A 406 -20.05 -21.70 3.48
N LYS A 407 -19.90 -22.79 2.70
CA LYS A 407 -20.95 -23.77 2.38
C LYS A 407 -22.21 -23.14 1.78
N VAL A 408 -22.04 -22.13 0.91
CA VAL A 408 -23.14 -21.41 0.27
C VAL A 408 -23.22 -21.71 -1.23
N THR A 409 -24.38 -21.42 -1.84
CA THR A 409 -24.57 -21.43 -3.30
C THR A 409 -23.94 -20.21 -3.95
N TRP A 410 -23.82 -20.16 -5.26
CA TRP A 410 -23.32 -18.96 -5.98
C TRP A 410 -24.23 -17.74 -5.76
N SER A 411 -25.53 -17.94 -5.71
CA SER A 411 -26.51 -16.88 -5.40
C SER A 411 -26.36 -16.35 -3.96
N GLY A 412 -26.05 -17.23 -3.01
CA GLY A 412 -25.83 -16.87 -1.62
C GLY A 412 -24.42 -16.41 -1.28
N LEU A 413 -23.44 -16.51 -2.24
CA LEU A 413 -22.06 -16.12 -1.98
C LEU A 413 -21.90 -14.60 -1.82
N MET A 414 -22.63 -13.84 -2.61
CA MET A 414 -22.53 -12.37 -2.65
C MET A 414 -23.89 -11.73 -2.41
N PRO A 415 -23.94 -10.52 -1.84
CA PRO A 415 -25.15 -9.70 -1.75
C PRO A 415 -25.42 -9.01 -3.11
N TRP A 416 -25.71 -9.80 -4.15
CA TRP A 416 -25.79 -9.37 -5.55
C TRP A 416 -26.70 -8.16 -5.79
N SER A 417 -27.88 -8.14 -5.18
CA SER A 417 -28.83 -7.02 -5.32
C SER A 417 -28.24 -5.71 -4.77
N SER A 418 -27.60 -5.78 -3.60
CA SER A 418 -26.96 -4.63 -2.99
C SER A 418 -25.76 -4.15 -3.81
N LEU A 419 -24.95 -5.07 -4.34
CA LEU A 419 -23.81 -4.72 -5.21
C LEU A 419 -24.27 -4.06 -6.51
N ALA A 420 -25.28 -4.63 -7.16
CA ALA A 420 -25.85 -4.07 -8.38
C ALA A 420 -26.47 -2.67 -8.12
N ALA A 421 -27.25 -2.53 -7.06
CA ALA A 421 -27.83 -1.24 -6.69
C ALA A 421 -26.76 -0.18 -6.39
N THR A 422 -25.72 -0.52 -5.63
CA THR A 422 -24.61 0.39 -5.33
C THR A 422 -23.83 0.78 -6.60
N LEU A 423 -23.58 -0.18 -7.49
CA LEU A 423 -22.88 0.08 -8.77
C LEU A 423 -23.74 1.00 -9.67
N LEU A 424 -25.03 0.69 -9.83
CA LEU A 424 -25.94 1.51 -10.62
C LEU A 424 -26.06 2.93 -10.05
N SER A 425 -26.15 3.08 -8.73
CA SER A 425 -26.17 4.39 -8.06
C SER A 425 -24.88 5.16 -8.32
N ALA A 426 -23.72 4.50 -8.25
CA ALA A 426 -22.43 5.14 -8.52
C ALA A 426 -22.29 5.57 -10.00
N LEU A 427 -22.75 4.75 -10.95
CA LEU A 427 -22.77 5.09 -12.37
C LEU A 427 -23.77 6.20 -12.68
N ALA A 428 -24.98 6.13 -12.13
CA ALA A 428 -26.03 7.16 -12.33
C ALA A 428 -25.58 8.52 -11.75
N ALA A 429 -24.89 8.53 -10.60
CA ALA A 429 -24.33 9.75 -10.02
C ALA A 429 -23.19 10.35 -10.87
N ALA A 430 -22.53 9.56 -11.70
CA ALA A 430 -21.51 10.06 -12.62
C ALA A 430 -22.07 10.91 -13.75
N LEU A 431 -23.33 10.67 -14.17
CA LEU A 431 -23.95 11.40 -15.29
C LEU A 431 -24.05 12.92 -15.03
N PRO A 432 -24.65 13.40 -13.92
CA PRO A 432 -24.70 14.85 -13.65
C PRO A 432 -23.29 15.46 -13.47
N ALA A 433 -22.34 14.71 -12.92
CA ALA A 433 -20.96 15.18 -12.78
C ALA A 433 -20.27 15.36 -14.15
N LEU A 434 -20.50 14.46 -15.11
CA LEU A 434 -20.02 14.57 -16.48
C LEU A 434 -20.69 15.76 -17.21
N LEU A 435 -22.03 15.90 -17.09
CA LEU A 435 -22.76 17.04 -17.67
C LEU A 435 -22.22 18.38 -17.19
N VAL A 436 -21.94 18.52 -15.91
CA VAL A 436 -21.33 19.73 -15.34
C VAL A 436 -19.95 20.01 -15.93
N LYS A 437 -19.14 18.97 -16.16
CA LYS A 437 -17.81 19.11 -16.79
C LYS A 437 -17.88 19.55 -18.25
N ASP A 438 -18.87 19.03 -18.98
CA ASP A 438 -19.04 19.36 -20.41
C ASP A 438 -19.66 20.72 -20.62
N THR A 439 -20.53 21.18 -19.71
CA THR A 439 -21.26 22.45 -19.83
C THR A 439 -20.53 23.64 -19.22
N LEU A 440 -19.78 23.44 -18.13
CA LEU A 440 -19.06 24.51 -17.45
C LEU A 440 -17.58 24.49 -17.83
N ALA A 441 -17.14 25.45 -18.64
CA ALA A 441 -15.73 25.63 -19.02
C ALA A 441 -14.91 26.19 -17.83
N LEU A 442 -14.80 25.42 -16.76
CA LEU A 442 -14.07 25.78 -15.55
C LEU A 442 -12.60 25.40 -15.62
N PRO A 443 -11.69 26.11 -14.93
CA PRO A 443 -10.33 25.68 -14.73
C PRO A 443 -10.28 24.26 -14.11
N PRO A 444 -9.26 23.45 -14.40
CA PRO A 444 -9.21 22.04 -14.02
C PRO A 444 -9.51 21.76 -12.52
N VAL A 445 -8.99 22.59 -11.61
CA VAL A 445 -9.22 22.44 -10.17
C VAL A 445 -10.69 22.72 -9.81
N ALA A 446 -11.25 23.80 -10.34
CA ALA A 446 -12.66 24.16 -10.10
C ALA A 446 -13.59 23.12 -10.71
N SER A 447 -13.32 22.65 -11.93
CA SER A 447 -14.04 21.56 -12.60
C SER A 447 -14.05 20.28 -11.75
N MET A 448 -12.91 19.88 -11.21
CA MET A 448 -12.77 18.71 -10.35
C MET A 448 -13.53 18.87 -9.04
N LEU A 449 -13.48 20.04 -8.39
CA LEU A 449 -14.20 20.30 -7.14
C LEU A 449 -15.72 20.31 -7.36
N VAL A 450 -16.19 21.05 -8.38
CA VAL A 450 -17.64 21.16 -8.66
C VAL A 450 -18.20 19.80 -9.08
N SER A 451 -17.56 19.10 -10.03
CA SER A 451 -17.99 17.77 -10.46
C SER A 451 -17.94 16.77 -9.30
N GLY A 452 -16.94 16.89 -8.41
CA GLY A 452 -16.83 16.08 -7.21
C GLY A 452 -17.97 16.29 -6.23
N VAL A 453 -18.33 17.55 -5.94
CA VAL A 453 -19.46 17.88 -5.06
C VAL A 453 -20.78 17.40 -5.67
N VAL A 454 -21.01 17.68 -6.95
CA VAL A 454 -22.22 17.23 -7.67
C VAL A 454 -22.33 15.71 -7.64
N TYR A 455 -21.21 15.01 -7.90
CA TYR A 455 -21.16 13.56 -7.81
C TYR A 455 -21.54 13.04 -6.42
N LEU A 456 -20.93 13.58 -5.35
CA LEU A 456 -21.15 13.14 -3.98
C LEU A 456 -22.61 13.39 -3.55
N LEU A 457 -23.19 14.53 -3.91
CA LEU A 457 -24.60 14.85 -3.62
C LEU A 457 -25.55 13.90 -4.37
N ALA A 458 -25.31 13.68 -5.67
CA ALA A 458 -26.12 12.75 -6.46
C ALA A 458 -26.01 11.31 -5.93
N TYR A 459 -24.81 10.87 -5.60
CA TYR A 459 -24.61 9.54 -5.01
C TYR A 459 -25.30 9.40 -3.65
N ALA A 460 -25.17 10.40 -2.76
CA ALA A 460 -25.83 10.38 -1.45
C ALA A 460 -27.37 10.33 -1.58
N ALA A 461 -27.93 11.05 -2.54
CA ALA A 461 -29.38 11.02 -2.81
C ALA A 461 -29.83 9.62 -3.32
N LEU A 462 -29.08 9.02 -4.25
CA LEU A 462 -29.41 7.72 -4.83
C LEU A 462 -29.15 6.56 -3.85
N ALA A 463 -28.03 6.60 -3.12
CA ALA A 463 -27.65 5.56 -2.17
C ALA A 463 -28.42 5.64 -0.85
N GLY A 464 -29.01 6.78 -0.53
CA GLY A 464 -29.73 7.01 0.74
C GLY A 464 -30.89 6.05 0.99
N GLY A 465 -31.49 5.48 -0.05
CA GLY A 465 -32.51 4.43 0.02
C GLY A 465 -31.96 3.03 0.36
N PHE A 466 -30.66 2.79 0.16
CA PHE A 466 -30.00 1.49 0.37
C PHE A 466 -29.13 1.46 1.64
N ILE A 467 -28.94 2.63 2.28
CA ILE A 467 -28.22 2.70 3.55
C ILE A 467 -29.11 2.09 4.62
N ASP A 468 -28.70 0.93 5.11
CA ASP A 468 -29.37 0.19 6.18
C ASP A 468 -29.72 1.14 7.34
N SER A 469 -30.95 1.06 7.86
CA SER A 469 -31.45 1.94 8.93
C SER A 469 -30.53 1.99 10.17
N GLY A 470 -29.68 0.97 10.36
CA GLY A 470 -28.63 0.93 11.38
C GLY A 470 -27.43 1.83 11.08
N LEU A 471 -27.01 1.96 9.82
CA LEU A 471 -25.90 2.84 9.42
C LEU A 471 -26.37 4.30 9.45
N ARG A 472 -27.61 4.56 9.03
CA ARG A 472 -28.25 5.88 9.08
C ARG A 472 -28.34 6.40 10.52
N ARG A 473 -28.74 5.56 11.47
CA ARG A 473 -28.77 5.92 12.91
C ARG A 473 -27.37 6.22 13.45
N ARG A 474 -26.33 5.48 13.05
CA ARG A 474 -24.95 5.74 13.48
C ARG A 474 -24.36 7.01 12.85
N LEU A 475 -24.65 7.30 11.59
CA LEU A 475 -24.21 8.56 10.96
C LEU A 475 -24.90 9.77 11.59
N VAL A 476 -26.20 9.67 11.86
CA VAL A 476 -26.96 10.72 12.56
C VAL A 476 -26.40 10.92 13.97
N SER A 477 -26.14 9.85 14.73
CA SER A 477 -25.59 9.95 16.09
C SER A 477 -24.16 10.52 16.13
N ILE A 478 -23.34 10.30 15.11
CA ILE A 478 -22.01 10.93 15.00
C ILE A 478 -22.13 12.42 14.70
N LEU A 479 -23.05 12.81 13.83
CA LEU A 479 -23.31 14.21 13.50
C LEU A 479 -23.97 14.98 14.66
N GLU A 480 -24.82 14.31 15.46
CA GLU A 480 -25.42 14.88 16.68
C GLU A 480 -24.42 14.98 17.84
N ALA A 481 -23.46 14.08 17.94
CA ALA A 481 -22.38 14.12 18.94
C ALA A 481 -21.30 15.20 18.67
N GLN A 482 -21.31 15.80 17.49
CA GLN A 482 -20.45 16.94 17.12
C GLN A 482 -21.14 18.31 17.26
N ARG A 483 -22.41 18.34 17.63
CA ARG A 483 -23.15 19.52 18.07
C ARG A 483 -23.23 19.58 19.59
#